data_3e053bed226723eac5b2c6c3bdfc0ba9
#
_entry.id   3e053bed226723eac5b2c6c3bdfc0ba9
#
_cell.length_a   1.000
_cell.length_b   1.000
_cell.length_c   1.000
_cell.angle_alpha   90.00
_cell.angle_beta   90.00
_cell.angle_gamma   90.00
#
_symmetry.space_group_name_H-M   'P 1'
#
loop_
_entity.id
_entity.type
_entity.pdbx_description
1 polymer ?
#
loop_
_entity_poly.entity_id
_entity_poly.type
_entity_poly.pdbx_seq_one_letter_code
_entity_poly.pdbx_strand_id
1 'polypeptide(L)'
;TEDKYPTASFEGEGSSTIQACQKTYNGVSIISNIEPKDIELNPVNMSIDEVRSISATYDKVRVINFYVVNGQSIGSEKYEHKLKWLDKARIYIDQQLKIHKNLILVGDFNIVPNESDAHNFSAEDILCSDKERMALNSLVDLGLNDCFQGEEGFSPYTWWDYRAGAFHRDVGYRIDLSLIHI
;
A
#
# COMPACT_ATOMS: atom_id res chain seq x y z
N THR A 1 7.99 -6.18 14.77
CA THR A 1 7.92 -5.44 16.04
C THR A 1 9.02 -4.41 16.06
N GLU A 2 8.82 -3.30 16.72
CA GLU A 2 9.78 -2.21 16.82
C GLU A 2 11.17 -2.72 17.24
N ASP A 3 11.24 -3.57 18.26
CA ASP A 3 12.48 -4.20 18.76
C ASP A 3 13.21 -5.11 17.76
N LYS A 4 12.54 -5.56 16.69
CA LYS A 4 13.08 -6.47 15.68
C LYS A 4 13.36 -5.79 14.35
N TYR A 5 13.00 -4.53 14.24
CA TYR A 5 13.25 -3.78 13.01
C TYR A 5 14.75 -3.41 12.93
N PRO A 6 15.44 -3.67 11.82
CA PRO A 6 16.91 -3.52 11.74
C PRO A 6 17.33 -2.06 11.51
N THR A 7 16.85 -1.12 12.30
CA THR A 7 17.13 0.32 12.20
C THR A 7 18.62 0.60 12.14
N ALA A 8 19.41 0.00 13.04
CA ALA A 8 20.85 0.20 13.11
C ALA A 8 21.61 -0.21 11.83
N SER A 9 21.09 -1.21 11.09
CA SER A 9 21.70 -1.64 9.82
C SER A 9 21.52 -0.58 8.74
N PHE A 10 20.37 0.08 8.67
CA PHE A 10 20.12 1.12 7.67
C PHE A 10 20.82 2.43 8.03
N GLU A 11 20.80 2.83 9.31
CA GLU A 11 21.49 4.03 9.80
C GLU A 11 23.02 3.92 9.62
N GLY A 12 23.59 2.72 9.79
CA GLY A 12 25.00 2.45 9.55
C GLY A 12 25.42 2.66 8.09
N GLU A 13 24.48 2.62 7.14
CA GLU A 13 24.68 2.90 5.72
C GLU A 13 24.33 4.36 5.33
N GLY A 14 24.07 5.23 6.30
CA GLY A 14 23.73 6.65 6.08
C GLY A 14 22.30 6.92 5.66
N SER A 15 21.39 5.96 5.88
CA SER A 15 19.96 6.13 5.62
C SER A 15 19.21 6.46 6.91
N SER A 16 18.25 7.36 6.83
CA SER A 16 17.28 7.58 7.90
C SER A 16 16.08 6.64 7.73
N THR A 17 15.51 6.21 8.85
CA THR A 17 14.39 5.27 8.86
C THR A 17 13.29 5.80 9.75
N ILE A 18 12.07 5.86 9.21
CA ILE A 18 10.87 6.05 10.00
C ILE A 18 10.01 4.78 9.94
N GLN A 19 9.39 4.41 11.05
CA GLN A 19 8.60 3.20 11.15
C GLN A 19 7.36 3.40 12.02
N ALA A 20 6.30 2.73 11.64
CA ALA A 20 5.10 2.57 12.44
C ALA A 20 4.82 1.07 12.57
N CYS A 21 4.94 0.53 13.78
CA CYS A 21 4.88 -0.91 14.06
C CYS A 21 3.90 -1.20 15.19
N GLN A 22 3.42 -2.44 15.21
CA GLN A 22 2.69 -3.00 16.35
C GLN A 22 3.36 -4.28 16.86
N LYS A 23 2.89 -4.77 17.99
CA LYS A 23 3.57 -5.84 18.74
C LYS A 23 3.73 -7.16 17.99
N THR A 24 2.78 -7.56 17.15
CA THR A 24 2.78 -8.91 16.53
C THR A 24 2.77 -8.87 15.00
N TYR A 25 1.73 -8.32 14.42
CA TYR A 25 1.52 -8.25 12.96
C TYR A 25 1.38 -6.81 12.54
N ASN A 26 1.47 -6.59 11.23
CA ASN A 26 1.40 -5.29 10.58
C ASN A 26 2.58 -4.37 10.93
N GLY A 27 2.71 -3.35 10.14
CA GLY A 27 3.76 -2.35 10.26
C GLY A 27 4.19 -1.88 8.88
N VAL A 28 4.61 -0.64 8.82
CA VAL A 28 5.09 0.03 7.62
C VAL A 28 6.30 0.88 7.96
N SER A 29 7.19 1.06 7.00
CA SER A 29 8.36 1.91 7.17
C SER A 29 8.70 2.64 5.89
N ILE A 30 9.45 3.73 6.01
CA ILE A 30 10.10 4.42 4.89
C ILE A 30 11.58 4.54 5.23
N ILE A 31 12.44 4.14 4.31
CA ILE A 31 13.89 4.23 4.40
C ILE A 31 14.35 5.23 3.35
N SER A 32 15.16 6.21 3.73
CA SER A 32 15.60 7.28 2.84
C SER A 32 16.98 7.80 3.24
N ASN A 33 17.74 8.25 2.26
CA ASN A 33 18.96 9.04 2.47
C ASN A 33 18.68 10.56 2.59
N ILE A 34 17.40 10.95 2.56
CA ILE A 34 16.93 12.32 2.80
C ILE A 34 16.20 12.34 4.13
N GLU A 35 16.46 13.35 4.94
CA GLU A 35 15.84 13.52 6.26
C GLU A 35 14.34 13.80 6.13
N PRO A 36 13.48 13.01 6.79
CA PRO A 36 12.03 13.18 6.75
C PRO A 36 11.57 14.40 7.58
N LYS A 37 10.51 15.06 7.09
CA LYS A 37 9.77 16.10 7.80
C LYS A 37 8.30 15.74 7.88
N ASP A 38 7.56 16.38 8.78
CA ASP A 38 6.10 16.24 8.93
C ASP A 38 5.67 14.77 9.00
N ILE A 39 6.35 14.00 9.85
CA ILE A 39 6.11 12.56 10.02
C ILE A 39 4.76 12.34 10.69
N GLU A 40 3.92 11.50 10.08
CA GLU A 40 2.67 11.03 10.66
C GLU A 40 2.69 9.50 10.74
N LEU A 41 2.67 8.98 11.98
CA LEU A 41 2.62 7.54 12.25
C LEU A 41 1.18 7.08 12.33
N ASN A 42 0.82 6.12 11.48
CA ASN A 42 -0.51 5.51 11.39
C ASN A 42 -1.67 6.52 11.20
N PRO A 43 -1.57 7.46 10.24
CA PRO A 43 -2.59 8.50 10.05
C PRO A 43 -3.96 7.92 9.63
N VAL A 44 -4.00 6.78 8.94
CA VAL A 44 -5.24 6.05 8.63
C VAL A 44 -5.45 4.98 9.69
N ASN A 45 -6.02 5.37 10.81
CA ASN A 45 -6.20 4.51 11.97
C ASN A 45 -7.67 4.12 12.14
N MET A 46 -7.97 2.82 12.29
CA MET A 46 -9.29 2.27 12.62
C MET A 46 -9.37 1.84 14.09
N SER A 47 -8.24 1.38 14.65
CA SER A 47 -8.10 1.02 16.07
C SER A 47 -6.65 1.25 16.50
N ILE A 48 -6.42 1.39 17.81
CA ILE A 48 -5.08 1.60 18.39
C ILE A 48 -4.11 0.45 18.04
N ASP A 49 -4.63 -0.76 17.88
CA ASP A 49 -3.82 -1.96 17.67
C ASP A 49 -3.56 -2.27 16.18
N GLU A 50 -4.03 -1.43 15.25
CA GLU A 50 -3.89 -1.65 13.82
C GLU A 50 -3.02 -0.60 13.16
N VAL A 51 -1.76 -0.93 12.91
CA VAL A 51 -0.77 -0.04 12.29
C VAL A 51 -0.57 -0.43 10.83
N ARG A 52 -1.06 0.43 9.90
CA ARG A 52 -1.08 0.15 8.46
C ARG A 52 -0.71 1.33 7.58
N SER A 53 -0.32 2.44 8.16
CA SER A 53 0.00 3.63 7.38
C SER A 53 1.11 4.43 8.01
N ILE A 54 1.92 5.08 7.17
CA ILE A 54 2.95 6.04 7.58
C ILE A 54 3.11 7.06 6.47
N SER A 55 3.42 8.28 6.82
CA SER A 55 3.73 9.29 5.84
C SER A 55 4.78 10.29 6.34
N ALA A 56 5.53 10.84 5.41
CA ALA A 56 6.50 11.91 5.68
C ALA A 56 6.73 12.75 4.43
N THR A 57 7.30 13.92 4.62
CA THR A 57 7.69 14.82 3.55
C THR A 57 9.21 14.76 3.36
N TYR A 58 9.64 14.47 2.13
CA TYR A 58 11.03 14.45 1.70
C TYR A 58 11.22 15.57 0.68
N ASP A 59 11.98 16.59 1.03
CA ASP A 59 12.08 17.85 0.29
C ASP A 59 10.70 18.47 0.00
N LYS A 60 10.18 18.29 -1.20
CA LYS A 60 8.89 18.84 -1.65
C LYS A 60 7.87 17.76 -1.99
N VAL A 61 8.15 16.51 -1.67
CA VAL A 61 7.33 15.35 -2.01
C VAL A 61 6.77 14.73 -0.74
N ARG A 62 5.46 14.65 -0.66
CA ARG A 62 4.75 13.87 0.37
C ARG A 62 4.77 12.40 -0.01
N VAL A 63 5.36 11.54 0.79
CA VAL A 63 5.37 10.09 0.61
C VAL A 63 4.43 9.46 1.63
N ILE A 64 3.50 8.65 1.16
CA ILE A 64 2.53 7.91 1.97
C ILE A 64 2.71 6.43 1.67
N ASN A 65 2.92 5.60 2.68
CA ASN A 65 3.03 4.15 2.53
C ASN A 65 1.87 3.45 3.27
N PHE A 66 1.16 2.59 2.56
CA PHE A 66 0.03 1.81 3.06
C PHE A 66 0.31 0.31 3.06
N TYR A 67 -0.22 -0.36 4.05
CA TYR A 67 -0.42 -1.80 4.09
C TYR A 67 -1.92 -2.07 4.26
N VAL A 68 -2.65 -2.09 3.16
CA VAL A 68 -4.11 -2.25 3.15
C VAL A 68 -4.50 -3.63 3.70
N VAL A 69 -5.61 -3.70 4.41
CA VAL A 69 -6.15 -4.95 4.95
C VAL A 69 -6.37 -5.96 3.84
N ASN A 70 -5.96 -7.23 4.03
CA ASN A 70 -6.18 -8.29 3.03
C ASN A 70 -7.68 -8.58 2.80
N GLY A 71 -8.49 -8.61 3.84
CA GLY A 71 -9.94 -8.82 3.74
C GLY A 71 -10.40 -10.27 3.91
N GLN A 72 -9.49 -11.24 3.87
CA GLN A 72 -9.72 -12.66 4.08
C GLN A 72 -10.65 -13.33 3.05
N SER A 73 -11.92 -12.96 2.98
CA SER A 73 -12.92 -13.45 2.02
C SER A 73 -14.03 -12.44 1.83
N ILE A 74 -14.61 -12.39 0.64
CA ILE A 74 -15.73 -11.50 0.31
C ILE A 74 -16.89 -11.74 1.28
N GLY A 75 -17.44 -10.65 1.82
CA GLY A 75 -18.56 -10.67 2.78
C GLY A 75 -18.15 -10.99 4.23
N SER A 76 -16.87 -11.22 4.53
CA SER A 76 -16.40 -11.38 5.90
C SER A 76 -16.34 -10.03 6.65
N GLU A 77 -16.28 -10.07 7.98
CA GLU A 77 -16.06 -8.85 8.79
C GLU A 77 -14.75 -8.14 8.42
N LYS A 78 -13.69 -8.89 8.07
CA LYS A 78 -12.42 -8.33 7.62
C LYS A 78 -12.52 -7.66 6.25
N TYR A 79 -13.37 -8.18 5.38
CA TYR A 79 -13.64 -7.55 4.09
C TYR A 79 -14.36 -6.21 4.27
N GLU A 80 -15.40 -6.16 5.09
CA GLU A 80 -16.10 -4.91 5.41
C GLU A 80 -15.18 -3.91 6.12
N HIS A 81 -14.29 -4.40 6.98
CA HIS A 81 -13.25 -3.58 7.61
C HIS A 81 -12.28 -2.98 6.59
N LYS A 82 -11.84 -3.77 5.60
CA LYS A 82 -11.00 -3.31 4.49
C LYS A 82 -11.65 -2.15 3.72
N LEU A 83 -12.92 -2.29 3.33
CA LEU A 83 -13.62 -1.25 2.60
C LEU A 83 -13.74 0.04 3.43
N LYS A 84 -14.08 -0.06 4.71
CA LYS A 84 -14.12 1.09 5.63
C LYS A 84 -12.75 1.74 5.83
N TRP A 85 -11.68 0.94 5.85
CA TRP A 85 -10.32 1.45 5.94
C TRP A 85 -9.95 2.25 4.70
N LEU A 86 -10.31 1.76 3.50
CA LEU A 86 -10.10 2.45 2.23
C LEU A 86 -10.89 3.78 2.14
N ASP A 87 -12.11 3.83 2.67
CA ASP A 87 -12.87 5.08 2.75
C ASP A 87 -12.15 6.13 3.62
N LYS A 88 -11.60 5.73 4.76
CA LYS A 88 -10.79 6.62 5.59
C LYS A 88 -9.48 7.03 4.91
N ALA A 89 -8.83 6.11 4.21
CA ALA A 89 -7.63 6.38 3.44
C ALA A 89 -7.91 7.43 2.35
N ARG A 90 -9.04 7.32 1.67
CA ARG A 90 -9.49 8.31 0.67
C ARG A 90 -9.63 9.70 1.28
N ILE A 91 -10.29 9.82 2.43
CA ILE A 91 -10.46 11.11 3.13
C ILE A 91 -9.08 11.70 3.51
N TYR A 92 -8.19 10.87 4.03
CA TYR A 92 -6.84 11.29 4.39
C TYR A 92 -6.06 11.79 3.16
N ILE A 93 -6.07 11.07 2.05
CA ILE A 93 -5.37 11.46 0.82
C ILE A 93 -5.94 12.77 0.26
N ASP A 94 -7.26 12.95 0.23
CA ASP A 94 -7.89 14.21 -0.20
C ASP A 94 -7.43 15.40 0.65
N GLN A 95 -7.25 15.20 1.96
CA GLN A 95 -6.69 16.22 2.86
C GLN A 95 -5.21 16.50 2.54
N GLN A 96 -4.40 15.47 2.30
CA GLN A 96 -2.99 15.62 1.98
C GLN A 96 -2.78 16.34 0.63
N LEU A 97 -3.60 16.06 -0.38
CA LEU A 97 -3.54 16.70 -1.69
C LEU A 97 -3.85 18.20 -1.64
N LYS A 98 -4.62 18.66 -0.66
CA LYS A 98 -4.87 20.10 -0.43
C LYS A 98 -3.65 20.85 0.12
N ILE A 99 -2.73 20.13 0.74
CA ILE A 99 -1.53 20.67 1.40
C ILE A 99 -0.29 20.46 0.53
N HIS A 100 -0.17 19.28 -0.10
CA HIS A 100 1.01 18.85 -0.82
C HIS A 100 0.71 18.72 -2.32
N LYS A 101 1.39 19.55 -3.13
CA LYS A 101 1.26 19.52 -4.58
C LYS A 101 1.82 18.23 -5.19
N ASN A 102 2.95 17.74 -4.67
CA ASN A 102 3.59 16.51 -5.12
C ASN A 102 3.37 15.41 -4.06
N LEU A 103 2.69 14.36 -4.44
CA LEU A 103 2.36 13.25 -3.54
C LEU A 103 2.65 11.90 -4.22
N ILE A 104 3.29 11.02 -3.48
CA ILE A 104 3.51 9.61 -3.86
C ILE A 104 2.80 8.74 -2.81
N LEU A 105 1.90 7.90 -3.29
CA LEU A 105 1.20 6.89 -2.49
C LEU A 105 1.67 5.52 -2.93
N VAL A 106 2.32 4.77 -2.04
CA VAL A 106 2.89 3.45 -2.31
C VAL A 106 2.43 2.42 -1.29
N GLY A 107 2.67 1.15 -1.59
CA GLY A 107 2.55 0.04 -0.66
C GLY A 107 1.76 -1.14 -1.18
N ASP A 108 1.47 -2.08 -0.28
CA ASP A 108 0.63 -3.24 -0.52
C ASP A 108 -0.84 -2.85 -0.38
N PHE A 109 -1.52 -2.75 -1.51
CA PHE A 109 -2.95 -2.42 -1.54
C PHE A 109 -3.85 -3.64 -1.33
N ASN A 110 -3.30 -4.85 -1.46
CA ASN A 110 -4.11 -6.07 -1.43
C ASN A 110 -5.33 -6.00 -2.37
N ILE A 111 -5.20 -5.28 -3.49
CA ILE A 111 -6.23 -5.12 -4.53
C ILE A 111 -5.56 -5.21 -5.89
N VAL A 112 -6.14 -6.01 -6.76
CA VAL A 112 -5.76 -6.12 -8.18
C VAL A 112 -6.46 -4.99 -8.96
N PRO A 113 -5.71 -4.04 -9.55
CA PRO A 113 -6.32 -2.89 -10.23
C PRO A 113 -7.09 -3.27 -11.50
N ASN A 114 -6.47 -4.09 -12.36
CA ASN A 114 -7.01 -4.50 -13.65
C ASN A 114 -7.01 -6.02 -13.80
N GLU A 115 -7.82 -6.53 -14.71
CA GLU A 115 -7.89 -7.98 -14.99
C GLU A 115 -6.54 -8.56 -15.43
N SER A 116 -5.76 -7.80 -16.19
CA SER A 116 -4.39 -8.17 -16.59
C SER A 116 -3.38 -8.26 -15.46
N ASP A 117 -3.71 -7.73 -14.29
CA ASP A 117 -2.86 -7.70 -13.11
C ASP A 117 -2.99 -8.96 -12.24
N ALA A 118 -3.75 -9.96 -12.70
CA ALA A 118 -3.93 -11.26 -12.05
C ALA A 118 -3.77 -12.41 -13.04
N HIS A 119 -3.12 -13.50 -12.62
CA HIS A 119 -2.94 -14.70 -13.46
C HIS A 119 -4.29 -15.33 -13.91
N ASN A 120 -5.22 -15.46 -12.98
CA ASN A 120 -6.58 -15.92 -13.25
C ASN A 120 -7.54 -14.97 -12.55
N PHE A 121 -7.95 -13.91 -13.26
CA PHE A 121 -8.85 -12.92 -12.69
C PHE A 121 -10.26 -13.48 -12.53
N SER A 122 -10.85 -13.29 -11.34
CA SER A 122 -12.26 -13.50 -11.07
C SER A 122 -12.76 -12.44 -10.09
N ALA A 123 -13.83 -11.73 -10.46
CA ALA A 123 -14.46 -10.73 -9.58
C ALA A 123 -15.12 -11.36 -8.32
N GLU A 124 -15.23 -12.69 -8.28
CA GLU A 124 -15.71 -13.44 -7.12
C GLU A 124 -14.59 -13.76 -6.12
N ASP A 125 -13.34 -13.51 -6.49
CA ASP A 125 -12.18 -13.74 -5.63
C ASP A 125 -11.83 -12.51 -4.81
N ILE A 126 -11.33 -12.74 -3.59
CA ILE A 126 -10.73 -11.69 -2.76
C ILE A 126 -9.57 -11.04 -3.52
N LEU A 127 -9.31 -9.78 -3.30
CA LEU A 127 -8.37 -8.88 -3.99
C LEU A 127 -8.84 -8.43 -5.40
N CYS A 128 -9.81 -9.12 -6.01
CA CYS A 128 -10.27 -8.88 -7.37
C CYS A 128 -11.71 -8.35 -7.43
N SER A 129 -12.42 -8.29 -6.32
CA SER A 129 -13.85 -7.95 -6.30
C SER A 129 -14.12 -6.53 -6.80
N ASP A 130 -15.30 -6.33 -7.40
CA ASP A 130 -15.71 -5.02 -7.90
C ASP A 130 -15.69 -3.93 -6.81
N LYS A 131 -16.11 -4.26 -5.58
CA LYS A 131 -16.11 -3.31 -4.46
C LYS A 131 -14.70 -2.87 -4.08
N GLU A 132 -13.71 -3.78 -4.10
CA GLU A 132 -12.31 -3.48 -3.84
C GLU A 132 -11.75 -2.57 -4.93
N ARG A 133 -12.00 -2.90 -6.20
CA ARG A 133 -11.56 -2.09 -7.34
C ARG A 133 -12.23 -0.72 -7.35
N MET A 134 -13.52 -0.63 -7.03
CA MET A 134 -14.22 0.67 -6.88
C MET A 134 -13.61 1.51 -5.76
N ALA A 135 -13.26 0.90 -4.63
CA ALA A 135 -12.59 1.61 -3.54
C ALA A 135 -11.19 2.10 -3.96
N LEU A 136 -10.39 1.29 -4.66
CA LEU A 136 -9.11 1.72 -5.22
C LEU A 136 -9.29 2.85 -6.25
N ASN A 137 -10.23 2.71 -7.17
CA ASN A 137 -10.50 3.73 -8.17
C ASN A 137 -10.91 5.05 -7.54
N SER A 138 -11.64 5.03 -6.41
CA SER A 138 -11.99 6.25 -5.67
C SER A 138 -10.77 7.02 -5.14
N LEU A 139 -9.62 6.34 -4.92
CA LEU A 139 -8.34 6.99 -4.60
C LEU A 139 -7.71 7.58 -5.87
N VAL A 140 -7.72 6.82 -6.96
CA VAL A 140 -7.18 7.27 -8.27
C VAL A 140 -7.94 8.49 -8.76
N ASP A 141 -9.25 8.53 -8.62
CA ASP A 141 -10.12 9.65 -9.01
C ASP A 141 -9.84 10.97 -8.27
N LEU A 142 -9.03 10.94 -7.21
CA LEU A 142 -8.49 12.16 -6.59
C LEU A 142 -7.39 12.83 -7.41
N GLY A 143 -7.04 12.28 -8.57
CA GLY A 143 -6.02 12.80 -9.48
C GLY A 143 -4.68 12.06 -9.37
N LEU A 144 -4.67 10.87 -8.78
CA LEU A 144 -3.50 10.01 -8.74
C LEU A 144 -3.36 9.22 -10.05
N ASN A 145 -2.13 8.99 -10.49
CA ASN A 145 -1.82 8.18 -11.66
C ASN A 145 -0.99 6.97 -11.24
N ASP A 146 -1.36 5.78 -11.71
CA ASP A 146 -0.57 4.57 -11.55
C ASP A 146 0.74 4.71 -12.36
N CYS A 147 1.89 4.53 -11.69
CA CYS A 147 3.20 4.65 -12.33
C CYS A 147 3.53 3.45 -13.22
N PHE A 148 2.81 2.35 -13.08
CA PHE A 148 3.04 1.17 -13.88
C PHE A 148 2.47 1.37 -15.30
N GLN A 149 3.35 1.30 -16.30
CA GLN A 149 2.98 1.45 -17.71
C GLN A 149 2.76 0.12 -18.43
N GLY A 150 3.08 -1.00 -17.75
CA GLY A 150 3.19 -2.30 -18.39
C GLY A 150 4.42 -2.37 -19.33
N GLU A 151 4.98 -3.56 -19.47
CA GLU A 151 6.06 -3.84 -20.40
C GLU A 151 5.74 -5.12 -21.16
N GLU A 152 5.76 -5.08 -22.48
CA GLU A 152 5.38 -6.23 -23.30
C GLU A 152 6.34 -7.41 -23.03
N GLY A 153 5.76 -8.57 -22.73
CA GLY A 153 6.50 -9.79 -22.42
C GLY A 153 6.94 -9.95 -20.96
N PHE A 154 6.60 -9.00 -20.09
CA PHE A 154 6.84 -9.12 -18.64
C PHE A 154 5.53 -9.24 -17.87
N SER A 155 5.56 -10.10 -16.84
CA SER A 155 4.47 -10.21 -15.88
C SER A 155 4.41 -8.97 -15.00
N PRO A 156 3.22 -8.38 -14.77
CA PRO A 156 3.07 -7.22 -13.90
C PRO A 156 3.12 -7.58 -12.41
N TYR A 157 3.20 -8.85 -12.05
CA TYR A 157 2.94 -9.32 -10.70
C TYR A 157 4.00 -8.86 -9.71
N THR A 158 3.54 -8.53 -8.49
CA THR A 158 4.37 -8.13 -7.37
C THR A 158 4.30 -9.12 -6.22
N TRP A 159 3.31 -10.02 -6.24
CA TRP A 159 3.10 -11.03 -5.23
C TRP A 159 2.74 -12.40 -5.82
N TRP A 160 3.29 -13.46 -5.22
CA TRP A 160 3.02 -14.87 -5.54
C TRP A 160 2.80 -15.66 -4.26
N ASP A 161 1.83 -16.58 -4.25
CA ASP A 161 1.68 -17.53 -3.14
C ASP A 161 2.97 -18.38 -3.02
N TYR A 162 3.48 -18.53 -1.80
CA TYR A 162 4.66 -19.36 -1.54
C TYR A 162 4.42 -20.85 -1.75
N ARG A 163 3.14 -21.27 -1.83
CA ARG A 163 2.70 -22.66 -2.05
C ARG A 163 2.69 -23.02 -3.52
N ALA A 164 2.75 -24.35 -3.79
CA ALA A 164 2.59 -24.94 -5.11
C ALA A 164 3.52 -24.37 -6.20
N GLY A 165 4.65 -23.74 -5.84
CA GLY A 165 5.59 -23.18 -6.80
C GLY A 165 5.00 -22.04 -7.66
N ALA A 166 4.11 -21.24 -7.11
CA ALA A 166 3.40 -20.19 -7.84
C ALA A 166 4.36 -19.21 -8.53
N PHE A 167 5.44 -18.80 -7.87
CA PHE A 167 6.47 -17.95 -8.46
C PHE A 167 7.09 -18.56 -9.73
N HIS A 168 7.48 -19.83 -9.70
CA HIS A 168 8.07 -20.51 -10.85
C HIS A 168 7.10 -20.72 -12.03
N ARG A 169 5.80 -20.74 -11.75
CA ARG A 169 4.74 -20.86 -12.75
C ARG A 169 4.17 -19.51 -13.17
N ASP A 170 4.70 -18.43 -12.63
CA ASP A 170 4.22 -17.06 -12.82
C ASP A 170 2.71 -16.90 -12.54
N VAL A 171 2.24 -17.56 -11.45
CA VAL A 171 0.86 -17.47 -10.97
C VAL A 171 0.81 -16.43 -9.86
N GLY A 172 0.64 -15.18 -10.21
CA GLY A 172 0.78 -14.05 -9.29
C GLY A 172 -0.29 -12.97 -9.45
N TYR A 173 -0.15 -11.93 -8.65
CA TYR A 173 -0.99 -10.73 -8.64
C TYR A 173 -0.13 -9.48 -8.51
N ARG A 174 -0.52 -8.39 -9.18
CA ARG A 174 0.02 -7.06 -8.90
C ARG A 174 -0.86 -6.41 -7.85
N ILE A 175 -0.36 -6.30 -6.63
CA ILE A 175 -1.07 -5.73 -5.49
C ILE A 175 -0.25 -4.66 -4.76
N ASP A 176 1.05 -4.55 -5.06
CA ASP A 176 1.90 -3.45 -4.63
C ASP A 176 1.88 -2.37 -5.70
N LEU A 177 1.46 -1.17 -5.34
CA LEU A 177 1.23 -0.08 -6.27
C LEU A 177 2.08 1.14 -5.95
N SER A 178 2.33 1.96 -6.96
CA SER A 178 2.90 3.30 -6.85
C SER A 178 2.02 4.28 -7.61
N LEU A 179 1.30 5.10 -6.87
CA LEU A 179 0.38 6.10 -7.39
C LEU A 179 0.95 7.50 -7.14
N ILE A 180 0.95 8.35 -8.14
CA ILE A 180 1.53 9.69 -8.06
C ILE A 180 0.53 10.79 -8.42
N HIS A 181 0.69 11.93 -7.77
CA HIS A 181 0.08 13.22 -8.11
C HIS A 181 1.18 14.27 -8.22
N ILE A 182 1.27 14.94 -9.39
CA ILE A 182 2.27 15.97 -9.70
C ILE A 182 1.60 17.18 -10.34
#